data_0d14f0ff7a82a6640a06b05af087042d
#
_entry.id   0d14f0ff7a82a6640a06b05af087042d
#
_cell.length_a   1.000
_cell.length_b   1.000
_cell.length_c   1.000
_cell.angle_alpha   90.00
_cell.angle_beta   90.00
_cell.angle_gamma   90.00
#
_symmetry.space_group_name_H-M   'P 1'
#
loop_
_entity.id
_entity.type
_entity.pdbx_description
1 polymer ?
#
loop_
_entity_poly.entity_id
_entity_poly.type
_entity_poly.pdbx_seq_one_letter_code
_entity_poly.pdbx_strand_id
1 'polypeptide(L)'
;SFPTLFDFIDQHEDQDAGRLTPAQQDQVIDECFQCKLCYVNCPYIPGQSEWELDFPRLMLRADAMRHTNDQVSMRDKVTTNVMGRTDLIGKIAVTTAPLMNKMMGAKPGSLVRKAIEVTSGVSSERVLPPFAKQRFTTWFNRRPKLKIGKRQGRVALFPTCLVEYQAPEVGHDLIKVYERNGIECS
;
A
#
# COMPACT_ATOMS: atom_id res chain seq x y z
N SER A 1 -9.28 -9.97 -10.96
CA SER A 1 -9.12 -11.35 -10.45
C SER A 1 -10.45 -12.10 -10.37
N PHE A 2 -11.44 -11.65 -9.56
CA PHE A 2 -12.71 -12.40 -9.43
C PHE A 2 -13.49 -12.46 -10.76
N PRO A 3 -13.71 -11.38 -11.51
CA PRO A 3 -14.30 -11.47 -12.87
C PRO A 3 -13.46 -12.31 -13.82
N THR A 4 -12.15 -12.10 -13.83
CA THR A 4 -11.21 -12.83 -14.70
C THR A 4 -11.26 -14.35 -14.49
N LEU A 5 -11.48 -14.78 -13.23
CA LEU A 5 -11.68 -16.20 -12.94
C LEU A 5 -12.90 -16.75 -13.68
N PHE A 6 -14.03 -16.04 -13.65
CA PHE A 6 -15.24 -16.46 -14.35
C PHE A 6 -15.08 -16.38 -15.86
N ASP A 7 -14.41 -15.35 -16.38
CA ASP A 7 -14.12 -15.24 -17.82
C ASP A 7 -13.31 -16.45 -18.32
N PHE A 8 -12.41 -17.00 -17.49
CA PHE A 8 -11.67 -18.21 -17.84
C PHE A 8 -12.52 -19.48 -17.70
N ILE A 9 -13.36 -19.57 -16.67
CA ILE A 9 -14.26 -20.71 -16.47
C ILE A 9 -15.27 -20.80 -17.61
N ASP A 10 -15.83 -19.68 -18.03
CA ASP A 10 -16.83 -19.61 -19.11
C ASP A 10 -16.27 -19.96 -20.50
N GLN A 11 -14.94 -20.03 -20.66
CA GLN A 11 -14.32 -20.56 -21.88
C GLN A 11 -14.43 -22.07 -22.01
N HIS A 12 -14.83 -22.77 -20.95
CA HIS A 12 -15.01 -24.20 -20.91
C HIS A 12 -16.51 -24.56 -20.83
N GLU A 13 -16.99 -25.44 -21.71
CA GLU A 13 -18.41 -25.84 -21.79
C GLU A 13 -18.94 -26.47 -20.48
N ASP A 14 -18.06 -27.14 -19.73
CA ASP A 14 -18.39 -27.76 -18.45
C ASP A 14 -18.23 -26.83 -17.25
N GLN A 15 -17.77 -25.59 -17.47
CA GLN A 15 -17.54 -24.58 -16.44
C GLN A 15 -16.69 -25.09 -15.24
N ASP A 16 -15.75 -26.01 -15.49
CA ASP A 16 -14.89 -26.58 -14.47
C ASP A 16 -13.65 -25.72 -14.22
N ALA A 17 -13.57 -25.13 -13.02
CA ALA A 17 -12.40 -24.36 -12.58
C ALA A 17 -11.11 -25.21 -12.52
N GLY A 18 -11.21 -26.53 -12.43
CA GLY A 18 -10.06 -27.44 -12.46
C GLY A 18 -9.32 -27.45 -13.80
N ARG A 19 -9.93 -26.92 -14.85
CA ARG A 19 -9.32 -26.82 -16.19
C ARG A 19 -8.45 -25.57 -16.38
N LEU A 20 -8.42 -24.67 -15.43
CA LEU A 20 -7.57 -23.49 -15.53
C LEU A 20 -6.10 -23.90 -15.60
N THR A 21 -5.43 -23.39 -16.60
CA THR A 21 -3.97 -23.56 -16.73
C THR A 21 -3.23 -22.83 -15.60
N PRO A 22 -2.00 -23.25 -15.24
CA PRO A 22 -1.19 -22.56 -14.26
C PRO A 22 -1.04 -21.05 -14.56
N ALA A 23 -0.89 -20.67 -15.82
CA ALA A 23 -0.77 -19.26 -16.23
C ALA A 23 -2.06 -18.46 -15.96
N GLN A 24 -3.24 -19.06 -16.19
CA GLN A 24 -4.52 -18.43 -15.87
C GLN A 24 -4.72 -18.30 -14.36
N GLN A 25 -4.33 -19.32 -13.60
CA GLN A 25 -4.36 -19.27 -12.13
C GLN A 25 -3.43 -18.15 -11.62
N ASP A 26 -2.21 -18.05 -12.13
CA ASP A 26 -1.26 -16.99 -11.77
C ASP A 26 -1.83 -15.61 -12.08
N GLN A 27 -2.46 -15.43 -13.24
CA GLN A 27 -3.09 -14.16 -13.60
C GLN A 27 -4.21 -13.78 -12.62
N VAL A 28 -5.07 -14.73 -12.23
CA VAL A 28 -6.14 -14.50 -11.24
C VAL A 28 -5.56 -14.06 -9.90
N ILE A 29 -4.45 -14.67 -9.46
CA ILE A 29 -3.75 -14.33 -8.21
C ILE A 29 -3.16 -12.92 -8.30
N ASP A 30 -2.44 -12.61 -9.36
CA ASP A 30 -1.76 -11.33 -9.57
C ASP A 30 -2.73 -10.14 -9.63
N GLU A 31 -3.92 -10.34 -10.16
CA GLU A 31 -4.96 -9.32 -10.22
C GLU A 31 -5.71 -9.10 -8.90
N CYS A 32 -5.40 -9.85 -7.84
CA CYS A 32 -6.07 -9.72 -6.56
C CYS A 32 -5.45 -8.62 -5.69
N PHE A 33 -6.11 -7.48 -5.61
CA PHE A 33 -5.68 -6.33 -4.78
C PHE A 33 -6.12 -6.42 -3.31
N GLN A 34 -6.64 -7.55 -2.85
CA GLN A 34 -7.11 -7.75 -1.46
C GLN A 34 -8.16 -6.71 -1.01
N CYS A 35 -8.92 -6.13 -1.93
CA CYS A 35 -9.95 -5.12 -1.63
C CYS A 35 -11.17 -5.68 -0.91
N LYS A 36 -11.33 -7.01 -0.87
CA LYS A 36 -12.42 -7.77 -0.22
C LYS A 36 -13.82 -7.48 -0.72
N LEU A 37 -14.00 -6.78 -1.84
CA LEU A 37 -15.33 -6.51 -2.41
C LEU A 37 -16.08 -7.80 -2.76
N CYS A 38 -15.39 -8.83 -3.24
CA CYS A 38 -15.99 -10.14 -3.50
C CYS A 38 -16.38 -10.88 -2.22
N TYR A 39 -15.83 -10.53 -1.06
CA TYR A 39 -16.13 -11.13 0.24
C TYR A 39 -17.34 -10.46 0.92
N VAL A 40 -17.36 -9.12 0.95
CA VAL A 40 -18.36 -8.34 1.74
C VAL A 40 -19.80 -8.65 1.34
N ASN A 41 -20.06 -8.90 0.06
CA ASN A 41 -21.39 -9.17 -0.47
C ASN A 41 -21.63 -10.65 -0.81
N CYS A 42 -20.69 -11.53 -0.50
CA CYS A 42 -20.81 -12.94 -0.78
C CYS A 42 -21.70 -13.65 0.26
N PRO A 43 -22.76 -14.36 -0.15
CA PRO A 43 -23.61 -15.08 0.79
C PRO A 43 -22.99 -16.39 1.31
N TYR A 44 -21.86 -16.79 0.75
CA TYR A 44 -21.20 -18.06 1.06
C TYR A 44 -19.98 -17.94 1.98
N ILE A 45 -19.88 -16.82 2.69
CA ILE A 45 -18.72 -16.56 3.57
C ILE A 45 -18.78 -17.38 4.88
N PRO A 46 -17.64 -17.56 5.57
CA PRO A 46 -17.57 -18.23 6.85
C PRO A 46 -18.60 -17.68 7.87
N GLY A 47 -19.32 -18.60 8.50
CA GLY A 47 -20.35 -18.28 9.48
C GLY A 47 -21.72 -17.92 8.89
N GLN A 48 -21.86 -17.78 7.58
CA GLN A 48 -23.14 -17.55 6.89
C GLN A 48 -23.55 -18.74 6.01
N SER A 49 -22.63 -19.58 5.58
CA SER A 49 -22.87 -20.73 4.72
C SER A 49 -21.92 -21.89 5.07
N GLU A 50 -22.39 -23.11 4.79
CA GLU A 50 -21.57 -24.33 4.89
C GLU A 50 -20.34 -24.34 3.96
N TRP A 51 -20.35 -23.55 2.89
CA TRP A 51 -19.28 -23.44 1.92
C TRP A 51 -18.05 -22.69 2.44
N GLU A 52 -18.21 -21.82 3.41
CA GLU A 52 -17.14 -21.04 4.05
C GLU A 52 -16.13 -20.40 3.07
N LEU A 53 -16.63 -19.81 1.99
CA LEU A 53 -15.82 -19.27 0.92
C LEU A 53 -15.13 -17.96 1.35
N ASP A 54 -13.81 -17.93 1.33
CA ASP A 54 -12.99 -16.74 1.51
C ASP A 54 -12.01 -16.62 0.34
N PHE A 55 -12.50 -16.08 -0.79
CA PHE A 55 -11.71 -15.90 -1.99
C PHE A 55 -10.47 -15.01 -1.79
N PRO A 56 -10.54 -13.86 -1.12
CA PRO A 56 -9.36 -13.05 -0.82
C PRO A 56 -8.29 -13.82 -0.04
N ARG A 57 -8.71 -14.61 0.94
CA ARG A 57 -7.78 -15.44 1.73
C ARG A 57 -7.17 -16.57 0.90
N LEU A 58 -7.94 -17.15 -0.03
CA LEU A 58 -7.42 -18.15 -0.96
C LEU A 58 -6.31 -17.54 -1.84
N MET A 59 -6.54 -16.35 -2.40
CA MET A 59 -5.54 -15.64 -3.22
C MET A 59 -4.29 -15.30 -2.41
N LEU A 60 -4.47 -14.81 -1.18
CA LEU A 60 -3.35 -14.50 -0.29
C LEU A 60 -2.52 -15.75 0.05
N ARG A 61 -3.17 -16.90 0.29
CA ARG A 61 -2.46 -18.17 0.52
C ARG A 61 -1.71 -18.65 -0.71
N ALA A 62 -2.32 -18.55 -1.89
CA ALA A 62 -1.68 -18.91 -3.15
C ALA A 62 -0.42 -18.06 -3.41
N ASP A 63 -0.51 -16.75 -3.20
CA ASP A 63 0.63 -15.84 -3.32
C ASP A 63 1.73 -16.15 -2.28
N ALA A 64 1.36 -16.41 -1.04
CA ALA A 64 2.31 -16.82 0.00
C ALA A 64 3.03 -18.14 -0.34
N MET A 65 2.32 -19.09 -0.97
CA MET A 65 2.94 -20.34 -1.44
C MET A 65 3.93 -20.08 -2.56
N ARG A 66 3.62 -19.19 -3.52
CA ARG A 66 4.56 -18.78 -4.58
C ARG A 66 5.83 -18.17 -4.01
N HIS A 67 5.70 -17.32 -3.00
CA HIS A 67 6.85 -16.75 -2.30
C HIS A 67 7.67 -17.81 -1.56
N THR A 68 7.03 -18.75 -0.88
CA THR A 68 7.71 -19.83 -0.15
C THR A 68 8.45 -20.79 -1.10
N ASN A 69 7.88 -21.05 -2.26
CA ASN A 69 8.45 -21.95 -3.27
C ASN A 69 9.43 -21.25 -4.22
N ASP A 70 9.79 -20.01 -3.94
CA ASP A 70 10.72 -19.20 -4.76
C ASP A 70 10.26 -18.99 -6.23
N GLN A 71 8.95 -19.00 -6.46
CA GLN A 71 8.31 -18.86 -7.78
C GLN A 71 8.00 -17.40 -8.14
N VAL A 72 8.55 -16.45 -7.42
CA VAL A 72 8.37 -15.00 -7.65
C VAL A 72 9.58 -14.39 -8.34
N SER A 73 9.34 -13.37 -9.17
CA SER A 73 10.41 -12.67 -9.87
C SER A 73 11.36 -11.95 -8.90
N MET A 74 12.61 -11.74 -9.31
CA MET A 74 13.57 -10.92 -8.53
C MET A 74 13.07 -9.50 -8.30
N ARG A 75 12.34 -8.95 -9.27
CA ARG A 75 11.71 -7.63 -9.16
C ARG A 75 10.68 -7.59 -8.02
N ASP A 76 9.82 -8.58 -7.94
CA ASP A 76 8.78 -8.66 -6.89
C ASP A 76 9.40 -8.86 -5.52
N LYS A 77 10.45 -9.67 -5.41
CA LYS A 77 11.24 -9.84 -4.18
C LYS A 77 11.84 -8.50 -3.70
N VAL A 78 12.45 -7.75 -4.61
CA VAL A 78 13.03 -6.44 -4.30
C VAL A 78 11.94 -5.46 -3.90
N THR A 79 10.85 -5.37 -4.66
CA THR A 79 9.72 -4.46 -4.37
C THR A 79 9.09 -4.78 -3.02
N THR A 80 8.82 -6.06 -2.74
CA THR A 80 8.25 -6.51 -1.46
C THR A 80 9.20 -6.19 -0.29
N ASN A 81 10.49 -6.40 -0.46
CA ASN A 81 11.48 -6.09 0.58
C ASN A 81 11.58 -4.58 0.85
N VAL A 82 11.57 -3.76 -0.20
CA VAL A 82 11.55 -2.29 -0.10
C VAL A 82 10.28 -1.83 0.60
N MET A 83 9.11 -2.32 0.19
CA MET A 83 7.82 -1.99 0.80
C MET A 83 7.70 -2.48 2.24
N GLY A 84 8.29 -3.63 2.58
CA GLY A 84 8.34 -4.14 3.95
C GLY A 84 9.24 -3.34 4.89
N ARG A 85 10.14 -2.50 4.35
CA ARG A 85 11.09 -1.67 5.12
C ARG A 85 10.84 -0.17 4.95
N THR A 86 9.59 0.22 4.87
CA THR A 86 9.17 1.61 4.58
C THR A 86 9.77 2.64 5.54
N ASP A 87 9.97 2.30 6.82
CA ASP A 87 10.58 3.21 7.79
C ASP A 87 12.05 3.51 7.47
N LEU A 88 12.85 2.48 7.14
CA LEU A 88 14.24 2.65 6.75
C LEU A 88 14.36 3.44 5.44
N ILE A 89 13.61 3.02 4.43
CA ILE A 89 13.62 3.66 3.10
C ILE A 89 13.12 5.10 3.20
N GLY A 90 12.06 5.36 3.96
CA GLY A 90 11.54 6.71 4.19
C GLY A 90 12.54 7.63 4.89
N LYS A 91 13.26 7.14 5.90
CA LYS A 91 14.34 7.89 6.55
C LYS A 91 15.46 8.27 5.58
N ILE A 92 15.90 7.32 4.76
CA ILE A 92 16.92 7.56 3.71
C ILE A 92 16.39 8.57 2.70
N ALA A 93 15.16 8.39 2.21
CA ALA A 93 14.55 9.25 1.22
C ALA A 93 14.37 10.70 1.68
N VAL A 94 13.97 10.93 2.95
CA VAL A 94 13.89 12.27 3.54
C VAL A 94 15.29 12.90 3.69
N THR A 95 16.29 12.12 4.10
CA THR A 95 17.67 12.63 4.23
C THR A 95 18.25 13.03 2.87
N THR A 96 17.90 12.31 1.83
CA THR A 96 18.34 12.56 0.45
C THR A 96 17.27 13.24 -0.41
N ALA A 97 16.28 13.87 0.21
CA ALA A 97 15.09 14.41 -0.48
C ALA A 97 15.40 15.31 -1.69
N PRO A 98 16.40 16.20 -1.70
CA PRO A 98 16.70 16.99 -2.88
C PRO A 98 17.04 16.15 -4.10
N LEU A 99 17.81 15.07 -3.94
CA LEU A 99 18.18 14.16 -5.01
C LEU A 99 17.01 13.26 -5.42
N MET A 100 16.35 12.65 -4.45
CA MET A 100 15.19 11.78 -4.68
C MET A 100 14.07 12.52 -5.40
N ASN A 101 13.74 13.74 -4.96
CA ASN A 101 12.69 14.54 -5.57
C ASN A 101 13.05 14.99 -6.99
N LYS A 102 14.32 15.22 -7.27
CA LYS A 102 14.77 15.52 -8.65
C LYS A 102 14.57 14.31 -9.57
N MET A 103 14.86 13.12 -9.10
CA MET A 103 14.68 11.88 -9.87
C MET A 103 13.21 11.53 -10.05
N MET A 104 12.43 11.57 -8.97
CA MET A 104 11.01 11.20 -8.97
C MET A 104 10.13 12.26 -9.63
N GLY A 105 10.52 13.54 -9.54
CA GLY A 105 9.85 14.66 -10.19
C GLY A 105 10.26 14.89 -11.65
N ALA A 106 11.09 14.02 -12.22
CA ALA A 106 11.39 14.07 -13.65
C ALA A 106 10.12 13.91 -14.47
N LYS A 107 10.08 14.54 -15.67
CA LYS A 107 8.91 14.50 -16.54
C LYS A 107 8.43 13.07 -16.78
N PRO A 108 7.10 12.81 -16.76
CA PRO A 108 6.54 11.52 -17.17
C PRO A 108 7.10 11.08 -18.53
N GLY A 109 7.36 9.77 -18.69
CA GLY A 109 7.93 9.21 -19.92
C GLY A 109 9.42 9.51 -20.17
N SER A 110 10.11 10.28 -19.30
CA SER A 110 11.56 10.55 -19.44
C SER A 110 12.40 9.29 -19.22
N LEU A 111 13.65 9.29 -19.72
CA LEU A 111 14.58 8.17 -19.57
C LEU A 111 14.77 7.77 -18.10
N VAL A 112 14.84 8.74 -17.19
CA VAL A 112 14.96 8.49 -15.75
C VAL A 112 13.72 7.75 -15.24
N ARG A 113 12.51 8.20 -15.65
CA ARG A 113 11.25 7.56 -15.25
C ARG A 113 11.11 6.16 -15.85
N LYS A 114 11.52 5.96 -17.10
CA LYS A 114 11.54 4.62 -17.73
C LYS A 114 12.52 3.67 -17.03
N ALA A 115 13.68 4.16 -16.61
CA ALA A 115 14.63 3.35 -15.82
C ALA A 115 14.01 2.94 -14.47
N ILE A 116 13.28 3.84 -13.78
CA ILE A 116 12.54 3.51 -12.56
C ILE A 116 11.45 2.47 -12.86
N GLU A 117 10.72 2.59 -13.95
CA GLU A 117 9.69 1.63 -14.35
C GLU A 117 10.26 0.21 -14.56
N VAL A 118 11.37 0.10 -15.28
CA VAL A 118 12.03 -1.20 -15.51
C VAL A 118 12.50 -1.84 -14.20
N THR A 119 13.01 -1.05 -13.28
CA THR A 119 13.60 -1.58 -12.03
C THR A 119 12.58 -1.83 -10.93
N SER A 120 11.57 -0.96 -10.79
CA SER A 120 10.60 -1.02 -9.70
C SER A 120 9.18 -1.42 -10.13
N GLY A 121 8.88 -1.38 -11.43
CA GLY A 121 7.52 -1.60 -11.96
C GLY A 121 6.57 -0.43 -11.79
N VAL A 122 7.01 0.67 -11.24
CA VAL A 122 6.19 1.88 -11.13
C VAL A 122 6.13 2.57 -12.49
N SER A 123 4.93 2.70 -13.07
CA SER A 123 4.75 3.32 -14.39
C SER A 123 5.45 4.68 -14.49
N SER A 124 6.13 4.90 -15.61
CA SER A 124 6.81 6.17 -15.92
C SER A 124 5.87 7.36 -16.02
N GLU A 125 4.59 7.11 -16.28
CA GLU A 125 3.54 8.14 -16.35
C GLU A 125 2.94 8.50 -14.98
N ARG A 126 3.18 7.69 -13.96
CA ARG A 126 2.60 7.91 -12.63
C ARG A 126 3.26 9.10 -11.94
N VAL A 127 2.44 10.03 -11.45
CA VAL A 127 2.91 11.11 -10.57
C VAL A 127 3.25 10.53 -9.21
N LEU A 128 4.47 10.78 -8.74
CA LEU A 128 4.93 10.35 -7.43
C LEU A 128 5.00 11.57 -6.50
N PRO A 129 4.45 11.49 -5.28
CA PRO A 129 4.53 12.58 -4.33
C PRO A 129 5.99 12.79 -3.89
N PRO A 130 6.44 14.05 -3.73
CA PRO A 130 7.79 14.35 -3.29
C PRO A 130 8.00 13.93 -1.83
N PHE A 131 9.24 13.63 -1.46
CA PHE A 131 9.62 13.46 -0.06
C PHE A 131 9.78 14.81 0.63
N ALA A 132 9.30 14.90 1.86
CA ALA A 132 9.44 16.07 2.70
C ALA A 132 10.91 16.28 3.13
N LYS A 133 11.26 17.52 3.45
CA LYS A 133 12.59 17.85 3.99
C LYS A 133 12.78 17.42 5.46
N GLN A 134 11.69 17.20 6.16
CA GLN A 134 11.66 16.81 7.57
C GLN A 134 10.50 15.86 7.81
N ARG A 135 10.74 14.80 8.57
CA ARG A 135 9.70 13.84 8.97
C ARG A 135 8.70 14.47 9.95
N PHE A 136 7.45 14.02 9.87
CA PHE A 136 6.40 14.46 10.79
C PHE A 136 6.77 14.20 12.26
N THR A 137 7.22 13.01 12.62
CA THR A 137 7.61 12.66 13.99
C THR A 137 8.76 13.53 14.49
N THR A 138 9.72 13.88 13.63
CA THR A 138 10.81 14.79 14.02
C THR A 138 10.30 16.19 14.37
N TRP A 139 9.39 16.72 13.56
CA TRP A 139 8.72 17.99 13.86
C TRP A 139 7.85 17.88 15.11
N PHE A 140 7.05 16.81 15.23
CA PHE A 140 6.14 16.58 16.35
C PHE A 140 6.87 16.62 17.69
N ASN A 141 8.02 15.93 17.78
CA ASN A 141 8.83 15.87 19.01
C ASN A 141 9.53 17.19 19.35
N ARG A 142 9.80 18.03 18.35
CA ARG A 142 10.50 19.33 18.54
C ARG A 142 9.57 20.51 18.63
N ARG A 143 8.28 20.35 18.30
CA ARG A 143 7.34 21.46 18.30
C ARG A 143 7.15 22.06 19.70
N PRO A 144 6.97 23.38 19.81
CA PRO A 144 6.50 23.97 21.07
C PRO A 144 5.09 23.42 21.37
N LYS A 145 4.92 22.80 22.53
CA LYS A 145 3.60 22.33 22.96
C LYS A 145 2.73 23.54 23.30
N LEU A 146 1.53 23.57 22.70
CA LEU A 146 0.54 24.58 23.07
C LEU A 146 0.15 24.37 24.54
N LYS A 147 0.08 25.50 25.30
CA LYS A 147 -0.50 25.48 26.63
C LYS A 147 -2.01 25.33 26.49
N ILE A 148 -2.50 24.11 26.63
CA ILE A 148 -3.91 23.80 26.63
C ILE A 148 -4.49 24.21 27.96
N GLY A 149 -5.42 25.16 27.98
CA GLY A 149 -6.04 25.69 29.22
C GLY A 149 -6.87 24.59 29.90
N LYS A 150 -8.12 24.37 29.49
CA LYS A 150 -8.95 23.28 29.98
C LYS A 150 -8.82 22.08 29.04
N ARG A 151 -8.17 21.01 29.54
CA ARG A 151 -8.02 19.76 28.78
C ARG A 151 -9.38 19.09 28.62
N GLN A 152 -9.79 18.81 27.38
CA GLN A 152 -11.03 18.11 27.05
C GLN A 152 -10.82 16.62 26.75
N GLY A 153 -9.60 16.24 26.36
CA GLY A 153 -9.28 14.86 26.02
C GLY A 153 -7.83 14.67 25.63
N ARG A 154 -7.51 13.41 25.30
CA ARG A 154 -6.19 12.99 24.81
C ARG A 154 -6.35 12.02 23.65
N VAL A 155 -5.56 12.20 22.60
CA VAL A 155 -5.53 11.30 21.44
C VAL A 155 -4.11 10.87 21.15
N ALA A 156 -3.95 9.60 20.76
CA ALA A 156 -2.73 9.08 20.17
C ALA A 156 -2.82 9.21 18.66
N LEU A 157 -1.78 9.72 18.02
CA LEU A 157 -1.72 9.87 16.58
C LEU A 157 -0.84 8.80 15.98
N PHE A 158 -1.38 8.10 14.99
CA PHE A 158 -0.65 7.14 14.18
C PHE A 158 -0.42 7.73 12.79
N PRO A 159 0.76 8.31 12.52
CA PRO A 159 1.06 8.86 11.21
C PRO A 159 1.23 7.74 10.20
N THR A 160 0.59 7.86 9.03
CA THR A 160 0.83 6.97 7.90
C THR A 160 2.17 7.29 7.24
N CYS A 161 2.68 6.39 6.39
CA CYS A 161 3.92 6.65 5.64
C CYS A 161 3.84 7.94 4.82
N LEU A 162 2.65 8.27 4.30
CA LEU A 162 2.43 9.52 3.57
C LEU A 162 2.65 10.74 4.46
N VAL A 163 2.02 10.78 5.64
CA VAL A 163 2.15 11.89 6.59
C VAL A 163 3.55 11.96 7.16
N GLU A 164 4.18 10.82 7.43
CA GLU A 164 5.51 10.78 8.03
C GLU A 164 6.60 11.31 7.08
N TYR A 165 6.53 10.93 5.77
CA TYR A 165 7.65 11.12 4.85
C TYR A 165 7.39 12.06 3.68
N GLN A 166 6.14 12.33 3.32
CA GLN A 166 5.79 13.05 2.09
C GLN A 166 4.94 14.30 2.33
N ALA A 167 3.90 14.20 3.16
CA ALA A 167 2.96 15.29 3.43
C ALA A 167 2.82 15.58 4.94
N PRO A 168 3.90 15.93 5.66
CA PRO A 168 3.85 16.18 7.12
C PRO A 168 2.96 17.36 7.50
N GLU A 169 2.70 18.29 6.59
CA GLU A 169 1.79 19.42 6.79
C GLU A 169 0.36 18.97 7.14
N VAL A 170 -0.12 17.87 6.60
CA VAL A 170 -1.41 17.29 6.96
C VAL A 170 -1.47 16.94 8.45
N GLY A 171 -0.41 16.32 8.96
CA GLY A 171 -0.27 16.01 10.38
C GLY A 171 -0.11 17.27 11.24
N HIS A 172 0.62 18.28 10.74
CA HIS A 172 0.77 19.57 11.45
C HIS A 172 -0.58 20.25 11.66
N ASP A 173 -1.42 20.27 10.62
CA ASP A 173 -2.71 20.94 10.69
C ASP A 173 -3.69 20.15 11.56
N LEU A 174 -3.67 18.82 11.47
CA LEU A 174 -4.45 17.97 12.37
C LEU A 174 -4.13 18.24 13.85
N ILE A 175 -2.86 18.32 14.20
CA ILE A 175 -2.41 18.64 15.57
C ILE A 175 -2.91 20.01 16.01
N LYS A 176 -2.75 21.04 15.17
CA LYS A 176 -3.24 22.40 15.48
C LYS A 176 -4.74 22.40 15.75
N VAL A 177 -5.52 21.65 14.98
CA VAL A 177 -6.97 21.55 15.17
C VAL A 177 -7.28 20.91 16.52
N TYR A 178 -6.68 19.77 16.85
CA TYR A 178 -6.91 19.11 18.14
C TYR A 178 -6.50 19.98 19.32
N GLU A 179 -5.28 20.53 19.30
CA GLU A 179 -4.76 21.34 20.40
C GLU A 179 -5.58 22.61 20.62
N ARG A 180 -6.09 23.27 19.56
CA ARG A 180 -6.99 24.42 19.66
C ARG A 180 -8.35 24.06 20.28
N ASN A 181 -8.78 22.81 20.12
CA ASN A 181 -9.99 22.29 20.74
C ASN A 181 -9.76 21.68 22.13
N GLY A 182 -8.60 21.92 22.75
CA GLY A 182 -8.30 21.43 24.09
C GLY A 182 -7.95 19.94 24.17
N ILE A 183 -7.66 19.30 23.05
CA ILE A 183 -7.31 17.89 22.97
C ILE A 183 -5.79 17.75 22.87
N GLU A 184 -5.21 17.04 23.84
CA GLU A 184 -3.77 16.76 23.84
C GLU A 184 -3.43 15.66 22.85
N CYS A 185 -2.40 15.89 22.02
CA CYS A 185 -1.89 14.91 21.06
C CYS A 185 -0.59 14.26 21.53
N SER A 186 -0.54 12.94 21.51
CA SER A 186 0.63 12.12 21.87
C SER A 186 1.03 11.16 20.75
#